data_ee26532366f8b3fb9023cee86b62f08f
#
_entry.id   ee26532366f8b3fb9023cee86b62f08f
#
_cell.length_a   1.000
_cell.length_b   1.000
_cell.length_c   1.000
_cell.angle_alpha   90.00
_cell.angle_beta   90.00
_cell.angle_gamma   90.00
#
_symmetry.space_group_name_H-M   'P 1'
#
loop_
_entity.id
_entity.type
_entity.pdbx_description
1 polymer ?
#
loop_
_entity_poly.entity_id
_entity_poly.type
_entity_poly.pdbx_seq_one_letter_code
_entity_poly.pdbx_strand_id
1 'polypeptide(L)'
;MRKKIEIIAEVAQGYEGNEKLANLLTKGAIASNTDAVKFQLVYADELATPDYEYYQLFKELEMMPRIWIDICQKIHDAGKKVYFDVFGLFSLDMAKQVG
;
A
#
# COMPACT_ATOMS: atom_id res chain seq x y z
N MET A 1 -2.08 12.96 30.98
CA MET A 1 -2.63 12.39 29.73
C MET A 1 -1.78 11.22 29.24
N ARG A 2 -2.40 10.10 28.93
CA ARG A 2 -1.67 8.95 28.44
C ARG A 2 -1.36 9.12 26.96
N LYS A 3 -0.08 8.96 26.60
CA LYS A 3 0.32 8.98 25.21
C LYS A 3 -0.11 7.67 24.53
N LYS A 4 -0.86 7.78 23.43
CA LYS A 4 -1.29 6.63 22.67
C LYS A 4 -0.15 6.11 21.81
N ILE A 5 0.06 4.79 21.83
CA ILE A 5 0.98 4.12 20.92
C ILE A 5 0.21 3.69 19.68
N GLU A 6 0.67 4.11 18.52
CA GLU A 6 0.09 3.68 17.25
C GLU A 6 0.74 2.37 16.79
N ILE A 7 -0.09 1.41 16.47
CA ILE A 7 0.35 0.09 15.96
C ILE A 7 0.03 0.02 14.48
N ILE A 8 1.05 -0.22 13.67
CA ILE A 8 0.94 -0.25 12.21
C ILE A 8 1.16 -1.68 11.71
N ALA A 9 0.22 -2.18 10.91
CA ALA A 9 0.39 -3.44 10.19
C ALA A 9 1.14 -3.15 8.89
N GLU A 10 2.37 -3.67 8.77
CA GLU A 10 3.21 -3.44 7.60
C GLU A 10 2.95 -4.53 6.55
N VAL A 11 2.23 -4.19 5.48
CA VAL A 11 2.03 -5.08 4.34
C VAL A 11 3.17 -4.96 3.34
N ALA A 12 3.76 -3.76 3.23
CA ALA A 12 4.86 -3.46 2.31
C ALA A 12 4.49 -3.85 0.87
N GLN A 13 5.24 -4.76 0.27
CA GLN A 13 5.02 -5.26 -1.09
C GLN A 13 4.37 -6.66 -1.07
N GLY A 14 3.90 -7.13 0.09
CA GLY A 14 3.36 -8.48 0.24
C GLY A 14 2.15 -8.78 -0.63
N TYR A 15 1.49 -7.75 -1.15
CA TYR A 15 0.36 -7.90 -2.08
C TYR A 15 0.77 -8.40 -3.47
N GLU A 16 2.05 -8.29 -3.84
CA GLU A 16 2.65 -8.85 -5.07
C GLU A 16 1.93 -8.42 -6.36
N GLY A 17 1.34 -7.22 -6.41
CA GLY A 17 0.59 -6.76 -7.57
C GLY A 17 -0.70 -7.53 -7.84
N ASN A 18 -1.15 -8.34 -6.88
CA ASN A 18 -2.29 -9.23 -7.02
C ASN A 18 -3.48 -8.70 -6.22
N GLU A 19 -4.58 -8.40 -6.90
CA GLU A 19 -5.77 -7.84 -6.27
C GLU A 19 -6.36 -8.75 -5.18
N LYS A 20 -6.43 -10.05 -5.43
CA LYS A 20 -6.98 -11.00 -4.45
C LYS A 20 -6.12 -11.08 -3.20
N LEU A 21 -4.80 -11.14 -3.40
CA LEU A 21 -3.85 -11.18 -2.29
C LEU A 21 -3.89 -9.88 -1.50
N ALA A 22 -3.93 -8.74 -2.20
CA ALA A 22 -4.04 -7.43 -1.56
C ALA A 22 -5.29 -7.34 -0.70
N ASN A 23 -6.43 -7.80 -1.19
CA ASN A 23 -7.68 -7.80 -0.43
C ASN A 23 -7.62 -8.74 0.77
N LEU A 24 -7.01 -9.91 0.62
CA LEU A 24 -6.85 -10.87 1.71
C LEU A 24 -5.97 -10.31 2.83
N LEU A 25 -4.84 -9.70 2.47
CA LEU A 25 -3.94 -9.06 3.44
C LEU A 25 -4.61 -7.88 4.13
N THR A 26 -5.37 -7.09 3.38
CA THR A 26 -6.13 -5.96 3.91
C THR A 26 -7.17 -6.44 4.93
N LYS A 27 -7.90 -7.50 4.60
CA LYS A 27 -8.90 -8.09 5.49
C LYS A 27 -8.24 -8.57 6.79
N GLY A 28 -7.09 -9.23 6.70
CA GLY A 28 -6.32 -9.67 7.87
C GLY A 28 -5.85 -8.51 8.72
N ALA A 29 -5.35 -7.46 8.09
CA ALA A 29 -4.89 -6.25 8.79
C ALA A 29 -6.05 -5.53 9.49
N ILE A 30 -7.22 -5.45 8.85
CA ILE A 30 -8.43 -4.85 9.43
C ILE A 30 -8.88 -5.64 10.66
N ALA A 31 -8.82 -6.97 10.59
CA ALA A 31 -9.22 -7.84 11.69
C ALA A 31 -8.21 -7.83 12.86
N SER A 32 -6.99 -7.35 12.62
CA SER A 32 -5.96 -7.27 13.64
C SER A 32 -6.20 -6.08 14.56
N ASN A 33 -5.54 -6.09 15.73
CA ASN A 33 -5.64 -4.99 16.69
C ASN A 33 -4.63 -3.88 16.38
N THR A 34 -4.71 -3.34 15.18
CA THR A 34 -3.82 -2.28 14.70
C THR A 34 -4.60 -0.99 14.43
N ASP A 35 -3.88 0.13 14.42
CA ASP A 35 -4.46 1.46 14.19
C ASP A 35 -4.35 1.86 12.72
N ALA A 36 -3.39 1.31 12.00
CA ALA A 36 -3.11 1.68 10.62
C ALA A 36 -2.58 0.50 9.83
N VAL A 37 -2.69 0.60 8.52
CA VAL A 37 -2.13 -0.37 7.57
C VAL A 37 -1.20 0.39 6.64
N LYS A 38 0.00 -0.14 6.41
CA LYS A 38 1.01 0.51 5.59
C LYS A 38 1.40 -0.36 4.41
N PHE A 39 1.41 0.24 3.23
CA PHE A 39 1.84 -0.38 1.98
C PHE A 39 3.02 0.36 1.41
N GLN A 40 3.81 -0.32 0.59
CA GLN A 40 4.75 0.34 -0.31
C GLN A 40 4.06 0.51 -1.65
N LEU A 41 3.95 1.75 -2.12
CA LEU A 41 3.30 2.07 -3.39
C LEU A 41 4.36 2.12 -4.47
N VAL A 42 4.47 1.04 -5.23
CA VAL A 42 5.57 0.81 -6.16
C VAL A 42 5.18 1.16 -7.58
N TYR A 43 6.01 1.97 -8.23
CA TYR A 43 6.01 2.18 -9.67
C TYR A 43 7.43 1.95 -10.15
N ALA A 44 7.61 1.01 -11.06
CA ALA A 44 8.93 0.52 -11.47
C ALA A 44 9.85 1.64 -11.95
N ASP A 45 9.31 2.61 -12.69
CA ASP A 45 10.11 3.71 -13.25
C ASP A 45 10.67 4.67 -12.18
N GLU A 46 10.12 4.64 -10.97
CA GLU A 46 10.67 5.42 -9.85
C GLU A 46 11.77 4.69 -9.10
N LEU A 47 11.88 3.37 -9.26
CA LEU A 47 12.85 2.56 -8.55
C LEU A 47 14.05 2.17 -9.41
N ALA A 48 13.87 2.07 -10.72
CA ALA A 48 14.91 1.53 -11.59
C ALA A 48 14.69 1.95 -13.04
N THR A 49 15.76 1.81 -13.84
CA THR A 49 15.67 1.93 -15.29
C THR A 49 15.24 0.61 -15.90
N PRO A 50 14.67 0.60 -17.14
CA PRO A 50 14.15 -0.63 -17.74
C PRO A 50 15.17 -1.73 -17.95
N ASP A 51 16.46 -1.42 -17.96
CA ASP A 51 17.55 -2.39 -18.09
C ASP A 51 17.98 -3.03 -16.78
N TYR A 52 17.43 -2.57 -15.66
CA TYR A 52 17.74 -3.16 -14.36
C TYR A 52 17.15 -4.57 -14.25
N GLU A 53 17.93 -5.47 -13.66
CA GLU A 53 17.61 -6.90 -13.54
C GLU A 53 16.21 -7.16 -12.95
N TYR A 54 15.81 -6.38 -11.95
CA TYR A 54 14.54 -6.57 -11.24
C TYR A 54 13.44 -5.61 -11.68
N TYR A 55 13.64 -4.86 -12.77
CA TYR A 55 12.65 -3.89 -13.24
C TYR A 55 11.29 -4.54 -13.51
N GLN A 56 11.27 -5.69 -14.17
CA GLN A 56 10.03 -6.39 -14.49
C GLN A 56 9.31 -6.84 -13.22
N LEU A 57 10.05 -7.25 -12.20
CA LEU A 57 9.46 -7.61 -10.91
C LEU A 57 8.76 -6.42 -10.27
N PHE A 58 9.39 -5.24 -10.30
CA PHE A 58 8.76 -4.01 -9.81
C PHE A 58 7.51 -3.66 -10.63
N LYS A 59 7.57 -3.85 -11.94
CA LYS A 59 6.44 -3.58 -12.84
C LYS A 59 5.22 -4.45 -12.48
N GLU A 60 5.47 -5.68 -12.11
CA GLU A 60 4.42 -6.62 -11.70
C GLU A 60 3.77 -6.26 -10.37
N LEU A 61 4.41 -5.43 -9.55
CA LEU A 61 3.83 -4.94 -8.30
C LEU A 61 2.82 -3.82 -8.51
N GLU A 62 2.79 -3.17 -9.67
CA GLU A 62 1.89 -2.06 -9.94
C GLU A 62 0.45 -2.54 -10.01
N MET A 63 -0.44 -1.82 -9.33
CA MET A 63 -1.88 -2.09 -9.37
C MET A 63 -2.62 -0.86 -9.86
N MET A 64 -3.77 -1.08 -10.48
CA MET A 64 -4.61 0.00 -10.98
C MET A 64 -5.11 0.88 -9.83
N PRO A 65 -5.24 2.19 -10.04
CA PRO A 65 -5.73 3.11 -8.99
C PRO A 65 -7.05 2.69 -8.36
N ARG A 66 -7.98 2.11 -9.13
CA ARG A 66 -9.27 1.67 -8.57
C ARG A 66 -9.11 0.62 -7.48
N ILE A 67 -8.07 -0.23 -7.59
CA ILE A 67 -7.80 -1.27 -6.58
C ILE A 67 -7.33 -0.61 -5.28
N TRP A 68 -6.44 0.36 -5.39
CA TRP A 68 -5.95 1.11 -4.23
C TRP A 68 -7.06 1.93 -3.57
N ILE A 69 -7.92 2.56 -4.37
CA ILE A 69 -9.07 3.32 -3.84
C ILE A 69 -9.98 2.40 -3.03
N ASP A 70 -10.29 1.22 -3.56
CA ASP A 70 -11.14 0.24 -2.88
C ASP A 70 -10.51 -0.24 -1.56
N ILE A 71 -9.21 -0.54 -1.59
CA ILE A 71 -8.47 -0.98 -0.39
C ILE A 71 -8.47 0.12 0.68
N CYS A 72 -8.17 1.35 0.29
CA CYS A 72 -8.15 2.48 1.23
C CYS A 72 -9.53 2.71 1.83
N GLN A 73 -10.59 2.59 1.02
CA GLN A 73 -11.94 2.77 1.50
C GLN A 73 -12.30 1.72 2.55
N LYS A 74 -11.95 0.46 2.31
CA LYS A 74 -12.20 -0.62 3.27
C LYS A 74 -11.50 -0.39 4.61
N ILE A 75 -10.26 0.10 4.55
CA ILE A 75 -9.47 0.39 5.75
C ILE A 75 -10.07 1.57 6.52
N HIS A 76 -10.45 2.63 5.80
CA HIS A 76 -11.09 3.80 6.42
C HIS A 76 -12.45 3.44 7.02
N ASP A 77 -13.24 2.62 6.35
CA ASP A 77 -14.52 2.17 6.86
C ASP A 77 -14.38 1.37 8.16
N ALA A 78 -13.24 0.72 8.35
CA ALA A 78 -12.92 0.02 9.59
C ALA A 78 -12.35 0.95 10.69
N GLY A 79 -12.31 2.24 10.44
CA GLY A 79 -11.80 3.23 11.40
C GLY A 79 -10.29 3.28 11.52
N LYS A 80 -9.57 2.76 10.52
CA LYS A 80 -8.11 2.69 10.54
C LYS A 80 -7.51 3.64 9.51
N LYS A 81 -6.22 3.99 9.73
CA LYS A 81 -5.47 4.85 8.82
C LYS A 81 -4.73 4.02 7.76
N VAL A 82 -4.46 4.64 6.63
CA VAL A 82 -3.62 4.05 5.57
C VAL A 82 -2.36 4.90 5.44
N TYR A 83 -1.22 4.23 5.41
CA TYR A 83 0.07 4.88 5.13
C TYR A 83 0.67 4.25 3.87
N PHE A 84 1.37 5.06 3.10
CA PHE A 84 2.12 4.62 1.94
C PHE A 84 3.56 5.08 2.04
N ASP A 85 4.50 4.16 1.83
CA ASP A 85 5.86 4.54 1.46
C ASP A 85 5.87 4.84 -0.04
N VAL A 86 6.34 6.02 -0.39
CA VAL A 86 6.40 6.49 -1.78
C VAL A 86 7.84 6.71 -2.18
N PHE A 87 8.14 6.58 -3.48
CA PHE A 87 9.52 6.55 -3.96
C PHE A 87 9.81 7.65 -4.98
N GLY A 88 8.85 8.48 -5.29
CA GLY A 88 9.00 9.59 -6.22
C GLY A 88 7.76 10.46 -6.29
N LEU A 89 7.76 11.43 -7.19
CA LEU A 89 6.65 12.38 -7.30
C LEU A 89 5.37 11.71 -7.80
N PHE A 90 5.48 10.74 -8.69
CA PHE A 90 4.31 10.06 -9.22
C PHE A 90 3.60 9.25 -8.13
N SER A 91 4.34 8.44 -7.37
CA SER A 91 3.75 7.64 -6.29
C SER A 91 3.22 8.53 -5.17
N LEU A 92 3.89 9.64 -4.86
CA LEU A 92 3.39 10.61 -3.87
C LEU A 92 2.03 11.17 -4.30
N ASP A 93 1.92 11.59 -5.56
CA ASP A 93 0.69 12.16 -6.10
C ASP A 93 -0.42 11.11 -6.12
N MET A 94 -0.09 9.88 -6.52
CA MET A 94 -1.05 8.77 -6.52
C MET A 94 -1.54 8.45 -5.10
N ALA A 95 -0.64 8.44 -4.11
CA ALA A 95 -1.02 8.20 -2.72
C ALA A 95 -2.02 9.24 -2.22
N LYS A 96 -1.85 10.51 -2.62
CA LYS A 96 -2.80 11.57 -2.28
C LYS A 96 -4.16 11.37 -2.94
N GLN A 97 -4.20 10.82 -4.15
CA GLN A 97 -5.44 10.61 -4.89
C GLN A 97 -6.24 9.43 -4.35
N VAL A 98 -5.58 8.36 -3.94
CA VAL A 98 -6.25 7.13 -3.52
C VAL A 98 -6.52 7.04 -2.02
N GLY A 99 -5.69 7.70 -1.25
CA GLY A 99 -5.78 7.69 0.21
C GLY A 99 -6.40 8.92 0.78
#